data_716e4893611794f11ed219ecfcfea62e
#
_entry.id   716e4893611794f11ed219ecfcfea62e
#
_cell.length_a   1.000
_cell.length_b   1.000
_cell.length_c   1.000
_cell.angle_alpha   90.00
_cell.angle_beta   90.00
_cell.angle_gamma   90.00
#
_symmetry.space_group_name_H-M   'P 1'
#
loop_
_entity.id
_entity.type
_entity.pdbx_description
1 polymer ?
#
loop_
_entity_poly.entity_id
_entity_poly.type
_entity_poly.pdbx_seq_one_letter_code
_entity_poly.pdbx_strand_id
1 'polypeptide(L)'
;AAEDRFAGSTDVELSLQGQEQATRLGERLAGEPIAAVYASPMKRTIATAEHVARAHGLRIQTDDGLREIDHGRWEGLTRGEVESRFPDEYAAWDRDPFTFAPEGGEPGVKVMARALPAVRTIVAANVGKHIAIVSHKATIRLVLCALLGIDARGYRDRLDQHPACLNTLDFKDPVRVRLVTFNDCSHYERAPAETGPRLSSWWKG
;
A
#
# COMPACT_ATOMS: atom_id res chain seq x y z
N ALA A 1 -9.05 -6.18 -3.35
CA ALA A 1 -9.71 -6.84 -4.47
C ALA A 1 -10.45 -8.05 -3.92
N ALA A 2 -11.74 -8.21 -4.24
CA ALA A 2 -12.58 -9.31 -3.74
C ALA A 2 -12.14 -10.68 -4.30
N GLU A 3 -11.38 -10.66 -5.38
CA GLU A 3 -10.75 -11.81 -6.01
C GLU A 3 -9.24 -11.55 -6.00
N ASP A 4 -8.44 -12.58 -5.75
CA ASP A 4 -6.97 -12.52 -5.67
C ASP A 4 -6.35 -12.28 -7.07
N ARG A 5 -6.72 -11.13 -7.69
CA ARG A 5 -6.28 -10.72 -9.02
C ARG A 5 -5.20 -9.65 -8.94
N PHE A 6 -4.27 -9.71 -9.85
CA PHE A 6 -3.32 -8.63 -10.07
C PHE A 6 -4.05 -7.37 -10.52
N ALA A 7 -4.06 -6.34 -9.72
CA ALA A 7 -4.73 -5.06 -9.96
C ALA A 7 -3.80 -3.92 -9.55
N GLY A 8 -2.72 -3.75 -10.28
CA GLY A 8 -1.74 -2.70 -10.04
C GLY A 8 -2.16 -1.39 -10.71
N SER A 9 -1.86 -1.25 -11.99
CA SER A 9 -2.16 -0.05 -12.79
C SER A 9 -3.62 0.08 -13.20
N THR A 10 -4.39 -1.02 -13.15
CA THR A 10 -5.83 -0.99 -13.45
C THR A 10 -6.58 -0.15 -12.41
N ASP A 11 -7.27 0.90 -12.88
CA ASP A 11 -7.95 1.86 -12.02
C ASP A 11 -9.35 1.39 -11.61
N VAL A 12 -9.40 0.42 -10.70
CA VAL A 12 -10.63 -0.14 -10.14
C VAL A 12 -11.15 0.68 -8.96
N GLU A 13 -12.47 0.65 -8.78
CA GLU A 13 -13.15 1.25 -7.61
C GLU A 13 -13.03 0.36 -6.37
N LEU A 14 -13.33 0.93 -5.19
CA LEU A 14 -13.44 0.16 -3.97
C LEU A 14 -14.65 -0.77 -4.04
N SER A 15 -14.49 -2.01 -3.54
CA SER A 15 -15.61 -2.89 -3.23
C SER A 15 -16.45 -2.31 -2.07
N LEU A 16 -17.65 -2.83 -1.85
CA LEU A 16 -18.49 -2.44 -0.70
C LEU A 16 -17.74 -2.60 0.63
N GLN A 17 -17.03 -3.70 0.80
CA GLN A 17 -16.17 -3.93 1.97
C GLN A 17 -15.04 -2.89 2.07
N GLY A 18 -14.40 -2.55 0.94
CA GLY A 18 -13.36 -1.52 0.91
C GLY A 18 -13.89 -0.13 1.27
N GLN A 19 -15.11 0.21 0.87
CA GLN A 19 -15.76 1.46 1.26
C GLN A 19 -16.05 1.51 2.76
N GLU A 20 -16.53 0.40 3.35
CA GLU A 20 -16.73 0.31 4.80
C GLU A 20 -15.41 0.46 5.56
N GLN A 21 -14.35 -0.23 5.14
CA GLN A 21 -13.02 -0.11 5.74
C GLN A 21 -12.48 1.32 5.65
N ALA A 22 -12.66 2.00 4.51
CA ALA A 22 -12.26 3.39 4.34
C ALA A 22 -13.04 4.35 5.23
N THR A 23 -14.35 4.10 5.41
CA THR A 23 -15.19 4.86 6.34
C THR A 23 -14.67 4.72 7.78
N ARG A 24 -14.42 3.50 8.23
CA ARG A 24 -13.87 3.22 9.57
C ARG A 24 -12.49 3.85 9.78
N LEU A 25 -11.65 3.86 8.75
CA LEU A 25 -10.36 4.56 8.81
C LEU A 25 -10.56 6.08 9.00
N GLY A 26 -11.49 6.71 8.27
CA GLY A 26 -11.82 8.11 8.45
C GLY A 26 -12.31 8.42 9.86
N GLU A 27 -13.20 7.60 10.43
CA GLU A 27 -13.68 7.71 11.81
C GLU A 27 -12.52 7.58 12.82
N ARG A 28 -11.63 6.60 12.62
CA ARG A 28 -10.45 6.37 13.48
C ARG A 28 -9.50 7.56 13.51
N LEU A 29 -9.35 8.25 12.39
CA LEU A 29 -8.42 9.37 12.24
C LEU A 29 -9.06 10.73 12.53
N ALA A 30 -10.37 10.82 12.73
CA ALA A 30 -11.08 12.09 12.92
C ALA A 30 -10.59 12.89 14.14
N GLY A 31 -10.08 12.24 15.16
CA GLY A 31 -9.51 12.88 16.37
C GLY A 31 -8.03 13.24 16.27
N GLU A 32 -7.34 12.83 15.20
CA GLU A 32 -5.92 13.10 15.02
C GLU A 32 -5.70 14.50 14.41
N PRO A 33 -4.63 15.23 14.74
CA PRO A 33 -4.41 16.58 14.24
C PRO A 33 -3.82 16.59 12.82
N ILE A 34 -4.50 15.95 11.86
CA ILE A 34 -4.03 15.83 10.48
C ILE A 34 -4.11 17.19 9.77
N ALA A 35 -2.99 17.66 9.25
CA ALA A 35 -2.84 18.96 8.59
C ALA A 35 -2.80 18.88 7.06
N ALA A 36 -2.56 17.70 6.48
CA ALA A 36 -2.59 17.49 5.04
C ALA A 36 -2.87 16.03 4.69
N VAL A 37 -3.53 15.82 3.55
CA VAL A 37 -3.84 14.49 3.01
C VAL A 37 -3.29 14.38 1.59
N TYR A 38 -2.46 13.37 1.38
CA TYR A 38 -1.88 13.01 0.09
C TYR A 38 -2.38 11.64 -0.35
N ALA A 39 -2.55 11.44 -1.64
CA ALA A 39 -2.98 10.15 -2.18
C ALA A 39 -2.37 9.85 -3.55
N SER A 40 -2.23 8.58 -3.86
CA SER A 40 -2.13 8.14 -5.26
C SER A 40 -3.36 8.65 -6.04
N PRO A 41 -3.21 9.04 -7.33
CA PRO A 41 -4.34 9.55 -8.12
C PRO A 41 -5.37 8.49 -8.52
N MET A 42 -5.19 7.23 -8.12
CA MET A 42 -6.09 6.13 -8.47
C MET A 42 -7.41 6.22 -7.68
N LYS A 43 -8.53 5.87 -8.32
CA LYS A 43 -9.89 5.99 -7.74
C LYS A 43 -10.00 5.38 -6.34
N ARG A 44 -9.51 4.17 -6.13
CA ARG A 44 -9.57 3.46 -4.83
C ARG A 44 -8.84 4.20 -3.71
N THR A 45 -7.73 4.85 -4.01
CA THR A 45 -6.95 5.63 -3.02
C THR A 45 -7.57 7.00 -2.79
N ILE A 46 -8.09 7.66 -3.83
CA ILE A 46 -8.86 8.90 -3.69
C ILE A 46 -10.09 8.67 -2.82
N ALA A 47 -10.90 7.63 -3.12
CA ALA A 47 -12.09 7.30 -2.34
C ALA A 47 -11.75 7.03 -0.85
N THR A 48 -10.64 6.34 -0.58
CA THR A 48 -10.16 6.13 0.80
C THR A 48 -9.72 7.45 1.45
N ALA A 49 -8.96 8.27 0.74
CA ALA A 49 -8.46 9.55 1.22
C ALA A 49 -9.59 10.56 1.50
N GLU A 50 -10.70 10.51 0.76
CA GLU A 50 -11.87 11.36 0.97
C GLU A 50 -12.48 11.21 2.36
N HIS A 51 -12.52 9.99 2.91
CA HIS A 51 -13.03 9.78 4.27
C HIS A 51 -12.15 10.47 5.32
N VAL A 52 -10.83 10.40 5.15
CA VAL A 52 -9.86 11.08 6.03
C VAL A 52 -9.93 12.59 5.83
N ALA A 53 -9.86 13.06 4.59
CA ALA A 53 -9.85 14.49 4.27
C ALA A 53 -11.13 15.21 4.74
N ARG A 54 -12.29 14.57 4.57
CA ARG A 54 -13.60 15.13 5.00
C ARG A 54 -13.65 15.36 6.51
N ALA A 55 -13.11 14.45 7.31
CA ALA A 55 -13.09 14.58 8.77
C ALA A 55 -12.32 15.83 9.25
N HIS A 56 -11.38 16.33 8.43
CA HIS A 56 -10.52 17.48 8.74
C HIS A 56 -10.79 18.72 7.90
N GLY A 57 -11.76 18.70 6.98
CA GLY A 57 -12.03 19.81 6.06
C GLY A 57 -10.89 20.08 5.08
N LEU A 58 -10.09 19.08 4.75
CA LEU A 58 -8.90 19.20 3.92
C LEU A 58 -9.17 18.82 2.46
N ARG A 59 -8.33 19.34 1.55
CA ARG A 59 -8.26 18.88 0.17
C ARG A 59 -7.22 17.79 0.02
N ILE A 60 -7.48 16.82 -0.85
CA ILE A 60 -6.53 15.77 -1.21
C ILE A 60 -5.55 16.33 -2.22
N GLN A 61 -4.26 16.11 -1.97
CA GLN A 61 -3.17 16.37 -2.90
C GLN A 61 -2.74 15.04 -3.52
N THR A 62 -2.65 14.97 -4.84
CA THR A 62 -2.26 13.74 -5.53
C THR A 62 -0.79 13.76 -5.94
N ASP A 63 -0.16 12.59 -5.91
CA ASP A 63 1.21 12.39 -6.38
C ASP A 63 1.34 11.06 -7.13
N ASP A 64 1.78 11.11 -8.39
CA ASP A 64 1.94 9.93 -9.24
C ASP A 64 3.01 8.97 -8.70
N GLY A 65 3.99 9.45 -7.93
CA GLY A 65 4.95 8.62 -7.23
C GLY A 65 4.32 7.61 -6.28
N LEU A 66 3.08 7.86 -5.82
CA LEU A 66 2.34 7.01 -4.90
C LEU A 66 1.50 5.91 -5.59
N ARG A 67 1.49 5.81 -6.93
CA ARG A 67 0.72 4.78 -7.68
C ARG A 67 1.18 3.37 -7.31
N GLU A 68 0.31 2.39 -7.54
CA GLU A 68 0.65 0.98 -7.36
C GLU A 68 1.62 0.48 -8.44
N ILE A 69 2.28 -0.62 -8.16
CA ILE A 69 3.10 -1.35 -9.12
C ILE A 69 2.26 -1.77 -10.32
N ASP A 70 2.80 -1.59 -11.53
CA ASP A 70 2.16 -2.06 -12.76
C ASP A 70 2.54 -3.54 -12.98
N HIS A 71 1.53 -4.39 -13.10
CA HIS A 71 1.72 -5.81 -13.38
C HIS A 71 1.68 -6.16 -14.88
N GLY A 72 1.62 -5.15 -15.77
CA GLY A 72 1.65 -5.33 -17.22
C GLY A 72 0.62 -6.36 -17.70
N ARG A 73 1.06 -7.35 -18.48
CA ARG A 73 0.16 -8.36 -19.04
C ARG A 73 -0.53 -9.28 -18.01
N TRP A 74 -0.16 -9.20 -16.74
CA TRP A 74 -0.82 -9.95 -15.66
C TRP A 74 -2.04 -9.23 -15.07
N GLU A 75 -2.24 -7.95 -15.41
CA GLU A 75 -3.37 -7.18 -14.91
C GLU A 75 -4.71 -7.89 -15.16
N GLY A 76 -5.52 -8.00 -14.10
CA GLY A 76 -6.82 -8.68 -14.14
C GLY A 76 -6.77 -10.21 -14.03
N LEU A 77 -5.60 -10.85 -14.12
CA LEU A 77 -5.44 -12.28 -13.95
C LEU A 77 -5.32 -12.66 -12.47
N THR A 78 -5.81 -13.84 -12.11
CA THR A 78 -5.53 -14.45 -10.80
C THR A 78 -4.11 -15.01 -10.78
N ARG A 79 -3.60 -15.28 -9.56
CA ARG A 79 -2.30 -15.93 -9.38
C ARG A 79 -2.20 -17.26 -10.14
N GLY A 80 -3.23 -18.12 -10.03
CA GLY A 80 -3.25 -19.41 -10.73
C GLY A 80 -3.32 -19.29 -12.24
N GLU A 81 -4.02 -18.27 -12.77
CA GLU A 81 -4.02 -17.98 -14.22
C GLU A 81 -2.65 -17.52 -14.70
N VAL A 82 -1.93 -16.70 -13.93
CA VAL A 82 -0.57 -16.27 -14.25
C VAL A 82 0.39 -17.45 -14.22
N GLU A 83 0.37 -18.25 -13.17
CA GLU A 83 1.21 -19.43 -13.02
C GLU A 83 1.01 -20.43 -14.17
N SER A 84 -0.24 -20.64 -14.58
CA SER A 84 -0.57 -21.53 -15.70
C SER A 84 -0.16 -20.97 -17.07
N ARG A 85 -0.34 -19.67 -17.31
CA ARG A 85 -0.10 -19.05 -18.62
C ARG A 85 1.35 -18.61 -18.81
N PHE A 86 2.03 -18.23 -17.72
CA PHE A 86 3.37 -17.64 -17.72
C PHE A 86 4.28 -18.27 -16.65
N PRO A 87 4.47 -19.62 -16.64
CA PRO A 87 5.13 -20.32 -15.54
C PRO A 87 6.56 -19.83 -15.27
N ASP A 88 7.33 -19.53 -16.30
CA ASP A 88 8.72 -19.07 -16.15
C ASP A 88 8.78 -17.65 -15.56
N GLU A 89 7.89 -16.75 -15.99
CA GLU A 89 7.80 -15.40 -15.42
C GLU A 89 7.31 -15.45 -13.99
N TYR A 90 6.31 -16.30 -13.71
CA TYR A 90 5.79 -16.47 -12.36
C TYR A 90 6.89 -16.97 -11.41
N ALA A 91 7.65 -17.96 -11.82
CA ALA A 91 8.79 -18.49 -11.02
C ALA A 91 9.89 -17.44 -10.81
N ALA A 92 10.17 -16.59 -11.82
CA ALA A 92 11.14 -15.51 -11.69
C ALA A 92 10.65 -14.43 -10.72
N TRP A 93 9.39 -14.01 -10.83
CA TRP A 93 8.75 -13.05 -9.93
C TRP A 93 8.60 -13.59 -8.50
N ASP A 94 8.29 -14.87 -8.33
CA ASP A 94 8.18 -15.49 -7.01
C ASP A 94 9.53 -15.50 -6.29
N ARG A 95 10.62 -15.69 -7.03
CA ARG A 95 11.99 -15.66 -6.50
C ARG A 95 12.47 -14.25 -6.17
N ASP A 96 12.20 -13.27 -7.02
CA ASP A 96 12.66 -11.90 -6.84
C ASP A 96 11.67 -10.87 -7.43
N PRO A 97 10.60 -10.52 -6.70
CA PRO A 97 9.61 -9.53 -7.14
C PRO A 97 10.15 -8.10 -7.14
N PHE A 98 11.36 -7.88 -6.62
CA PHE A 98 11.96 -6.55 -6.57
C PHE A 98 12.64 -6.17 -7.89
N THR A 99 13.33 -7.11 -8.54
CA THR A 99 14.05 -6.86 -9.80
C THR A 99 13.29 -7.35 -11.02
N PHE A 100 12.45 -8.38 -10.88
CA PHE A 100 11.63 -8.91 -11.97
C PHE A 100 10.37 -8.05 -12.22
N ALA A 101 9.96 -7.96 -13.48
CA ALA A 101 8.65 -7.48 -13.89
C ALA A 101 8.09 -8.34 -15.03
N PRO A 102 6.76 -8.61 -15.06
CA PRO A 102 6.13 -9.19 -16.23
C PRO A 102 6.21 -8.23 -17.43
N GLU A 103 6.02 -8.75 -18.63
CA GLU A 103 6.03 -7.92 -19.85
C GLU A 103 5.04 -6.75 -19.75
N GLY A 104 5.53 -5.55 -20.05
CA GLY A 104 4.78 -4.30 -19.95
C GLY A 104 4.61 -3.79 -18.52
N GLY A 105 5.14 -4.50 -17.51
CA GLY A 105 5.01 -4.15 -16.10
C GLY A 105 6.20 -3.38 -15.52
N GLU A 106 6.14 -3.13 -14.23
CA GLU A 106 7.12 -2.35 -13.46
C GLU A 106 7.76 -3.24 -12.38
N PRO A 107 9.10 -3.34 -12.27
CA PRO A 107 9.74 -4.04 -11.16
C PRO A 107 9.69 -3.20 -9.88
N GLY A 108 9.72 -3.85 -8.72
CA GLY A 108 9.68 -3.18 -7.41
C GLY A 108 10.75 -2.10 -7.23
N VAL A 109 11.95 -2.28 -7.82
CA VAL A 109 13.01 -1.26 -7.79
C VAL A 109 12.59 0.05 -8.44
N LYS A 110 11.83 0.04 -9.53
CA LYS A 110 11.30 1.26 -10.16
C LYS A 110 10.21 1.91 -9.30
N VAL A 111 9.32 1.10 -8.72
CA VAL A 111 8.32 1.61 -7.77
C VAL A 111 9.02 2.32 -6.61
N MET A 112 10.01 1.70 -6.00
CA MET A 112 10.78 2.29 -4.91
C MET A 112 11.48 3.58 -5.35
N ALA A 113 12.05 3.60 -6.55
CA ALA A 113 12.76 4.78 -7.10
C ALA A 113 11.84 6.00 -7.31
N ARG A 114 10.54 5.81 -7.57
CA ARG A 114 9.57 6.92 -7.70
C ARG A 114 8.87 7.25 -6.38
N ALA A 115 8.53 6.24 -5.58
CA ALA A 115 7.72 6.43 -4.38
C ALA A 115 8.52 7.00 -3.20
N LEU A 116 9.77 6.58 -3.02
CA LEU A 116 10.59 7.08 -1.91
C LEU A 116 10.90 8.58 -2.02
N PRO A 117 11.32 9.15 -3.17
CA PRO A 117 11.46 10.60 -3.32
C PRO A 117 10.15 11.35 -3.12
N ALA A 118 9.02 10.84 -3.63
CA ALA A 118 7.70 11.45 -3.42
C ALA A 118 7.37 11.57 -1.92
N VAL A 119 7.50 10.47 -1.17
CA VAL A 119 7.27 10.48 0.29
C VAL A 119 8.22 11.44 1.00
N ARG A 120 9.50 11.46 0.67
CA ARG A 120 10.48 12.40 1.26
C ARG A 120 10.14 13.86 0.98
N THR A 121 9.71 14.18 -0.23
CA THR A 121 9.26 15.53 -0.62
C THR A 121 8.02 15.94 0.20
N ILE A 122 7.05 15.04 0.33
CA ILE A 122 5.83 15.27 1.12
C ILE A 122 6.20 15.52 2.59
N VAL A 123 7.06 14.70 3.18
CA VAL A 123 7.53 14.86 4.57
C VAL A 123 8.26 16.19 4.74
N ALA A 124 9.17 16.54 3.83
CA ALA A 124 9.94 17.80 3.88
C ALA A 124 9.04 19.04 3.81
N ALA A 125 7.95 18.97 3.05
CA ALA A 125 6.97 20.06 2.95
C ALA A 125 6.06 20.20 4.19
N ASN A 126 6.08 19.23 5.11
CA ASN A 126 5.16 19.14 6.24
C ASN A 126 5.87 18.93 7.60
N VAL A 127 7.05 19.49 7.76
CA VAL A 127 7.82 19.36 9.01
C VAL A 127 6.99 19.82 10.22
N GLY A 128 6.97 19.01 11.27
CA GLY A 128 6.23 19.28 12.51
C GLY A 128 4.72 19.08 12.42
N LYS A 129 4.21 18.49 11.34
CA LYS A 129 2.78 18.25 11.13
C LYS A 129 2.49 16.76 11.06
N HIS A 130 1.28 16.38 11.46
CA HIS A 130 0.71 15.08 11.14
C HIS A 130 0.11 15.12 9.73
N ILE A 131 0.44 14.17 8.91
CA ILE A 131 -0.06 14.05 7.54
C ILE A 131 -0.55 12.62 7.28
N ALA A 132 -1.54 12.48 6.42
CA ALA A 132 -1.97 11.19 5.93
C ALA A 132 -1.50 10.99 4.48
N ILE A 133 -0.92 9.82 4.18
CA ILE A 133 -0.54 9.41 2.82
C ILE A 133 -1.27 8.12 2.50
N VAL A 134 -2.12 8.14 1.47
CA VAL A 134 -2.89 6.99 1.01
C VAL A 134 -2.28 6.45 -0.28
N SER A 135 -1.82 5.20 -0.22
CA SER A 135 -1.16 4.54 -1.33
C SER A 135 -1.60 3.08 -1.42
N HIS A 136 -0.78 2.21 -1.94
CA HIS A 136 -1.12 0.84 -2.29
C HIS A 136 -0.19 -0.16 -1.63
N LYS A 137 -0.61 -1.43 -1.65
CA LYS A 137 0.01 -2.52 -0.89
C LYS A 137 1.50 -2.71 -1.23
N ALA A 138 1.86 -2.85 -2.50
CA ALA A 138 3.26 -3.06 -2.89
C ALA A 138 4.08 -1.78 -2.70
N THR A 139 3.55 -0.63 -3.09
CA THR A 139 4.20 0.68 -2.95
C THR A 139 4.51 1.01 -1.49
N ILE A 140 3.55 0.82 -0.57
CA ILE A 140 3.77 1.03 0.88
C ILE A 140 4.87 0.12 1.41
N ARG A 141 4.82 -1.18 1.09
CA ARG A 141 5.84 -2.15 1.52
C ARG A 141 7.24 -1.79 1.05
N LEU A 142 7.38 -1.38 -0.21
CA LEU A 142 8.66 -0.97 -0.80
C LEU A 142 9.21 0.30 -0.15
N VAL A 143 8.35 1.29 0.09
CA VAL A 143 8.73 2.51 0.82
C VAL A 143 9.17 2.18 2.25
N LEU A 144 8.43 1.33 2.96
CA LEU A 144 8.80 0.89 4.31
C LEU A 144 10.13 0.15 4.31
N CYS A 145 10.38 -0.76 3.35
CA CYS A 145 11.67 -1.42 3.22
C CYS A 145 12.80 -0.40 3.08
N ALA A 146 12.65 0.59 2.19
CA ALA A 146 13.67 1.60 1.95
C ALA A 146 13.92 2.50 3.19
N LEU A 147 12.85 2.89 3.88
CA LEU A 147 12.94 3.75 5.06
C LEU A 147 13.54 3.04 6.27
N LEU A 148 13.27 1.74 6.43
CA LEU A 148 13.65 0.96 7.62
C LEU A 148 14.92 0.11 7.41
N GLY A 149 15.52 0.15 6.22
CA GLY A 149 16.70 -0.67 5.92
C GLY A 149 16.42 -2.17 5.80
N ILE A 150 15.19 -2.54 5.42
CA ILE A 150 14.79 -3.92 5.16
C ILE A 150 15.14 -4.26 3.71
N ASP A 151 15.73 -5.44 3.48
CA ASP A 151 16.01 -5.92 2.12
C ASP A 151 14.70 -5.99 1.30
N ALA A 152 14.60 -5.11 0.31
CA ALA A 152 13.40 -4.94 -0.50
C ALA A 152 13.07 -6.14 -1.40
N ARG A 153 14.01 -7.07 -1.65
CA ARG A 153 13.73 -8.31 -2.39
C ARG A 153 12.68 -9.17 -1.69
N GLY A 154 12.61 -9.09 -0.35
CA GLY A 154 11.61 -9.78 0.45
C GLY A 154 10.41 -8.90 0.87
N TYR A 155 10.14 -7.78 0.21
CA TYR A 155 9.09 -6.85 0.63
C TYR A 155 7.71 -7.49 0.74
N ARG A 156 7.43 -8.45 -0.12
CA ARG A 156 6.16 -9.17 -0.18
C ARG A 156 5.99 -10.14 1.00
N ASP A 157 7.08 -10.78 1.40
CA ASP A 157 7.05 -11.89 2.35
C ASP A 157 7.32 -11.42 3.79
N ARG A 158 8.02 -10.30 3.98
CA ARG A 158 8.42 -9.79 5.28
C ARG A 158 7.46 -8.79 5.90
N LEU A 159 6.65 -8.14 5.08
CA LEU A 159 5.73 -7.10 5.51
C LEU A 159 4.31 -7.47 5.09
N ASP A 160 3.44 -7.81 6.05
CA ASP A 160 2.03 -7.91 5.74
C ASP A 160 1.41 -6.51 5.62
N GLN A 161 0.37 -6.37 4.82
CA GLN A 161 -0.30 -5.10 4.58
C GLN A 161 -1.75 -5.37 4.20
N HIS A 162 -2.66 -5.14 5.13
CA HIS A 162 -4.10 -5.28 4.90
C HIS A 162 -4.67 -4.06 4.17
N PRO A 163 -5.82 -4.20 3.49
CA PRO A 163 -6.53 -3.04 2.94
C PRO A 163 -6.89 -2.05 4.05
N ALA A 164 -6.77 -0.76 3.77
CA ALA A 164 -7.09 0.34 4.69
C ALA A 164 -6.45 0.25 6.08
N CYS A 165 -5.38 -0.54 6.27
CA CYS A 165 -4.64 -0.55 7.53
C CYS A 165 -3.86 0.74 7.75
N LEU A 166 -3.56 1.05 9.00
CA LEU A 166 -2.78 2.20 9.40
C LEU A 166 -1.34 1.80 9.71
N ASN A 167 -0.39 2.50 9.08
CA ASN A 167 1.03 2.47 9.45
C ASN A 167 1.40 3.87 9.96
N THR A 168 1.92 3.97 11.17
CA THR A 168 2.33 5.24 11.76
C THR A 168 3.85 5.33 11.77
N LEU A 169 4.38 6.38 11.16
CA LEU A 169 5.81 6.66 11.12
C LEU A 169 6.10 8.02 11.74
N ASP A 170 7.12 8.07 12.57
CA ASP A 170 7.64 9.29 13.18
C ASP A 170 8.95 9.68 12.49
N PHE A 171 8.94 10.83 11.80
CA PHE A 171 10.07 11.34 11.05
C PHE A 171 10.82 12.42 11.84
N LYS A 172 12.08 12.17 12.13
CA LYS A 172 12.98 13.21 12.65
C LYS A 172 13.40 14.19 11.55
N ASP A 173 13.57 13.68 10.34
CA ASP A 173 13.85 14.38 9.09
C ASP A 173 13.47 13.43 7.92
N PRO A 174 13.50 13.85 6.64
CA PRO A 174 13.07 13.03 5.50
C PRO A 174 13.83 11.69 5.32
N VAL A 175 14.89 11.45 6.11
CA VAL A 175 15.72 10.23 6.02
C VAL A 175 15.58 9.37 7.28
N ARG A 176 15.59 9.99 8.46
CA ARG A 176 15.54 9.27 9.75
C ARG A 176 14.11 9.11 10.21
N VAL A 177 13.67 7.87 10.27
CA VAL A 177 12.28 7.50 10.56
C VAL A 177 12.22 6.40 11.63
N ARG A 178 11.14 6.40 12.39
CA ARG A 178 10.77 5.33 13.32
C ARG A 178 9.40 4.80 12.91
N LEU A 179 9.26 3.49 12.80
CA LEU A 179 7.97 2.83 12.68
C LEU A 179 7.36 2.72 14.08
N VAL A 180 6.21 3.35 14.30
CA VAL A 180 5.48 3.36 15.58
C VAL A 180 4.42 2.30 15.60
N THR A 181 3.63 2.21 14.51
CA THR A 181 2.57 1.20 14.34
C THR A 181 2.67 0.62 12.95
N PHE A 182 2.44 -0.67 12.84
CA PHE A 182 2.47 -1.37 11.56
C PHE A 182 1.22 -2.21 11.37
N ASN A 183 0.59 -2.10 10.19
CA ASN A 183 -0.53 -2.92 9.74
C ASN A 183 -1.71 -2.95 10.75
N ASP A 184 -2.01 -1.81 11.39
CA ASP A 184 -3.10 -1.70 12.36
C ASP A 184 -4.47 -1.66 11.65
N CYS A 185 -5.26 -2.69 11.89
CA CYS A 185 -6.61 -2.87 11.36
C CYS A 185 -7.69 -2.76 12.46
N SER A 186 -7.34 -2.32 13.67
CA SER A 186 -8.22 -2.32 14.85
C SER A 186 -9.53 -1.53 14.66
N HIS A 187 -9.55 -0.61 13.72
CA HIS A 187 -10.72 0.22 13.41
C HIS A 187 -11.83 -0.53 12.63
N TYR A 188 -11.52 -1.66 11.99
CA TYR A 188 -12.53 -2.47 11.29
C TYR A 188 -12.46 -3.97 11.59
N GLU A 189 -11.35 -4.48 12.11
CA GLU A 189 -11.28 -5.86 12.58
C GLU A 189 -11.99 -5.99 13.93
N ARG A 190 -13.04 -6.77 13.99
CA ARG A 190 -13.53 -7.28 15.27
C ARG A 190 -12.48 -8.22 15.83
N ALA A 191 -12.26 -8.18 17.16
CA ALA A 191 -11.37 -9.10 17.86
C ALA A 191 -11.56 -10.52 17.32
N PRO A 192 -10.48 -11.28 17.08
CA PRO A 192 -10.54 -12.54 16.36
C PRO A 192 -11.51 -13.51 17.00
N ALA A 193 -12.57 -13.87 16.29
CA ALA A 193 -13.47 -14.95 16.67
C ALA A 193 -12.85 -16.33 16.44
N GLU A 194 -11.70 -16.41 15.74
CA GLU A 194 -11.05 -17.67 15.44
C GLU A 194 -9.52 -17.54 15.49
N THR A 195 -8.92 -18.27 16.42
CA THR A 195 -7.50 -18.49 16.62
C THR A 195 -6.97 -19.56 15.66
N GLY A 196 -7.04 -19.32 14.35
CA GLY A 196 -6.27 -20.10 13.38
C GLY A 196 -5.00 -19.36 13.00
N PRO A 197 -3.91 -20.02 12.57
CA PRO A 197 -2.74 -19.35 12.08
C PRO A 197 -3.13 -18.52 10.85
N ARG A 198 -3.13 -17.19 10.99
CA ARG A 198 -3.36 -16.23 9.91
C ARG A 198 -2.09 -16.07 9.07
N LEU A 199 -1.60 -17.17 8.55
CA LEU A 199 -0.62 -17.10 7.48
C LEU A 199 -1.37 -16.58 6.25
N SER A 200 -0.85 -15.56 5.59
CA SER A 200 -1.39 -15.14 4.31
C SER A 200 -1.44 -16.35 3.40
N SER A 201 -2.40 -16.42 2.48
CA SER A 201 -2.49 -17.55 1.52
C SER A 201 -1.19 -17.77 0.72
N TRP A 202 -0.33 -16.78 0.70
CA TRP A 202 1.01 -16.79 0.10
C TRP A 202 2.03 -17.68 0.84
N TRP A 203 1.80 -17.97 2.13
CA TRP A 203 2.64 -18.84 2.95
C TRP A 203 2.12 -20.28 3.02
N LYS A 204 0.99 -20.55 2.38
CA LYS A 204 0.49 -21.91 2.19
C LYS A 204 1.08 -22.42 0.87
N GLY A 205 2.37 -22.76 0.90
CA GLY A 205 3.05 -23.48 -0.16
C GLY A 205 2.66 -24.93 -0.16
#